data_c955abf08cd8ed845bb9855812ff69a5
#
_entry.id   c955abf08cd8ed845bb9855812ff69a5
#
_cell.length_a   1.000
_cell.length_b   1.000
_cell.length_c   1.000
_cell.angle_alpha   90.00
_cell.angle_beta   90.00
_cell.angle_gamma   90.00
#
_symmetry.space_group_name_H-M   'P 1'
#
loop_
_entity.id
_entity.type
_entity.pdbx_description
1 polymer ?
#
loop_
_entity_poly.entity_id
_entity_poly.type
_entity_poly.pdbx_seq_one_letter_code
_entity_poly.pdbx_strand_id
1 'polypeptide(L)'
;MPQGKNADIRYKVLDRCLRDWRRKYFIDDLVNACNEELFNYDGSSVTERQVRADIHYMQRKAGGAIPLETKRVGHKVYYRYSDPSFSIKNLPMSQQEAEMLSDTINMLSRFKGLPNHEWLHATIAQMKSTFNLDNGQQSY
;
A
#
# COMPACT_ATOMS: atom_id res chain seq x y z
N MET A 1 -8.44 -11.03 -1.17
CA MET A 1 -9.64 -10.83 -1.97
C MET A 1 -9.73 -9.41 -2.47
N PRO A 2 -9.80 -9.22 -3.74
CA PRO A 2 -9.92 -7.85 -4.24
C PRO A 2 -11.23 -7.22 -3.76
N GLN A 3 -11.16 -5.96 -3.54
CA GLN A 3 -12.27 -5.20 -2.99
C GLN A 3 -13.01 -4.48 -4.11
N GLY A 4 -13.11 -5.16 -5.25
CA GLY A 4 -13.79 -4.61 -6.39
C GLY A 4 -12.84 -3.95 -7.36
N LYS A 5 -13.42 -3.42 -8.43
CA LYS A 5 -12.67 -2.79 -9.48
C LYS A 5 -11.97 -1.54 -8.97
N ASN A 6 -10.73 -1.36 -9.38
CA ASN A 6 -9.95 -0.16 -9.06
C ASN A 6 -9.64 0.00 -7.58
N ALA A 7 -9.61 -1.11 -6.83
CA ALA A 7 -9.32 -1.03 -5.40
C ALA A 7 -7.97 -0.39 -5.13
N ASP A 8 -6.97 -0.70 -5.94
CA ASP A 8 -5.63 -0.14 -5.77
C ASP A 8 -5.64 1.38 -5.81
N ILE A 9 -6.42 1.93 -6.73
CA ILE A 9 -6.52 3.39 -6.87
C ILE A 9 -7.14 3.98 -5.62
N ARG A 10 -8.22 3.37 -5.14
CA ARG A 10 -8.88 3.85 -3.94
C ARG A 10 -7.97 3.80 -2.72
N TYR A 11 -7.22 2.71 -2.56
CA TYR A 11 -6.32 2.59 -1.41
C TYR A 11 -5.24 3.66 -1.43
N LYS A 12 -4.70 3.96 -2.61
CA LYS A 12 -3.69 5.01 -2.73
C LYS A 12 -4.25 6.39 -2.40
N VAL A 13 -5.47 6.66 -2.86
CA VAL A 13 -6.13 7.93 -2.56
C VAL A 13 -6.40 8.05 -1.07
N LEU A 14 -6.92 6.99 -0.46
CA LEU A 14 -7.22 7.01 0.97
C LEU A 14 -5.94 7.19 1.77
N ASP A 15 -4.86 6.51 1.39
CA ASP A 15 -3.58 6.67 2.06
C ASP A 15 -3.12 8.13 2.02
N ARG A 16 -3.19 8.75 0.85
CA ARG A 16 -2.80 10.15 0.70
C ARG A 16 -3.61 11.07 1.61
N CYS A 17 -4.92 10.85 1.67
CA CYS A 17 -5.79 11.68 2.48
C CYS A 17 -5.55 11.46 3.98
N LEU A 18 -5.44 10.21 4.39
CA LEU A 18 -5.31 9.88 5.81
C LEU A 18 -3.96 10.30 6.39
N ARG A 19 -2.95 10.48 5.55
CA ARG A 19 -1.65 10.98 5.97
C ARG A 19 -1.62 12.48 6.14
N ASP A 20 -2.55 13.18 5.52
CA ASP A 20 -2.52 14.63 5.44
C ASP A 20 -3.18 15.23 6.68
N TRP A 21 -2.37 15.61 7.66
CA TRP A 21 -2.87 16.18 8.91
C TRP A 21 -3.21 17.66 8.79
N ARG A 22 -2.95 18.27 7.64
CA ARG A 22 -3.28 19.68 7.45
C ARG A 22 -4.77 19.88 7.25
N ARG A 23 -5.50 18.80 6.99
CA ARG A 23 -6.93 18.87 6.67
C ARG A 23 -7.67 17.76 7.39
N LYS A 24 -8.91 18.05 7.78
CA LYS A 24 -9.79 17.04 8.37
C LYS A 24 -10.58 16.38 7.25
N TYR A 25 -10.41 15.08 7.11
CA TYR A 25 -11.11 14.32 6.08
C TYR A 25 -12.27 13.57 6.70
N PHE A 26 -13.48 14.05 6.44
CA PHE A 26 -14.69 13.34 6.79
C PHE A 26 -14.98 12.32 5.72
N ILE A 27 -15.97 11.45 5.97
CA ILE A 27 -16.24 10.38 5.00
C ILE A 27 -16.59 10.95 3.62
N ASP A 28 -17.34 12.06 3.59
CA ASP A 28 -17.69 12.70 2.33
C ASP A 28 -16.45 13.15 1.56
N ASP A 29 -15.49 13.68 2.28
CA ASP A 29 -14.25 14.15 1.67
C ASP A 29 -13.47 12.99 1.06
N LEU A 30 -13.45 11.86 1.77
CA LEU A 30 -12.76 10.67 1.27
C LEU A 30 -13.44 10.12 0.03
N VAL A 31 -14.78 10.08 0.04
CA VAL A 31 -15.53 9.64 -1.12
C VAL A 31 -15.26 10.54 -2.31
N ASN A 32 -15.29 11.85 -2.09
CA ASN A 32 -15.04 12.81 -3.16
C ASN A 32 -13.64 12.67 -3.73
N ALA A 33 -12.64 12.47 -2.88
CA ALA A 33 -11.27 12.30 -3.35
C ALA A 33 -11.12 11.05 -4.21
N CYS A 34 -11.74 9.95 -3.79
CA CYS A 34 -11.71 8.71 -4.56
C CYS A 34 -12.41 8.89 -5.89
N ASN A 35 -13.57 9.55 -5.90
CA ASN A 35 -14.33 9.75 -7.12
C ASN A 35 -13.60 10.64 -8.10
N GLU A 36 -12.91 11.65 -7.61
CA GLU A 36 -12.13 12.53 -8.48
C GLU A 36 -11.05 11.74 -9.22
N GLU A 37 -10.35 10.91 -8.50
CA GLU A 37 -9.28 10.12 -9.09
C GLU A 37 -9.84 9.06 -10.06
N LEU A 38 -10.93 8.41 -9.67
CA LEU A 38 -11.55 7.39 -10.50
C LEU A 38 -12.14 7.99 -11.77
N PHE A 39 -12.73 9.18 -11.67
CA PHE A 39 -13.26 9.85 -12.82
C PHE A 39 -12.16 10.10 -13.85
N ASN A 40 -11.00 10.56 -13.38
CA ASN A 40 -9.88 10.84 -14.28
C ASN A 40 -9.27 9.57 -14.87
N TYR A 41 -9.42 8.46 -14.16
CA TYR A 41 -8.83 7.20 -14.60
C TYR A 41 -9.68 6.51 -15.67
N ASP A 42 -10.94 6.23 -15.36
CA ASP A 42 -11.80 5.49 -16.28
C ASP A 42 -13.27 5.94 -16.21
N GLY A 43 -13.54 7.05 -15.54
CA GLY A 43 -14.89 7.56 -15.42
C GLY A 43 -15.77 6.85 -14.41
N SER A 44 -15.20 5.95 -13.63
CA SER A 44 -15.99 5.23 -12.63
C SER A 44 -16.17 6.05 -11.36
N SER A 45 -16.95 5.53 -10.44
CA SER A 45 -17.20 6.17 -9.16
C SER A 45 -17.38 5.12 -8.09
N VAL A 46 -17.38 5.58 -6.84
CA VAL A 46 -17.49 4.70 -5.68
C VAL A 46 -18.47 5.31 -4.70
N THR A 47 -19.12 4.47 -3.89
CA THR A 47 -20.09 4.92 -2.91
C THR A 47 -19.42 5.05 -1.54
N GLU A 48 -20.11 5.74 -0.64
CA GLU A 48 -19.66 5.83 0.75
C GLU A 48 -19.51 4.44 1.37
N ARG A 49 -20.45 3.57 1.07
CA ARG A 49 -20.39 2.20 1.61
C ARG A 49 -19.12 1.49 1.20
N GLN A 50 -18.72 1.64 -0.06
CA GLN A 50 -17.50 1.01 -0.53
C GLN A 50 -16.27 1.61 0.12
N VAL A 51 -16.25 2.93 0.29
CA VAL A 51 -15.11 3.59 0.94
C VAL A 51 -14.98 3.14 2.39
N ARG A 52 -16.10 3.03 3.10
CA ARG A 52 -16.05 2.52 4.47
C ARG A 52 -15.53 1.09 4.52
N ALA A 53 -15.94 0.26 3.57
CA ALA A 53 -15.44 -1.10 3.49
C ALA A 53 -13.94 -1.13 3.17
N ASP A 54 -13.48 -0.24 2.31
CA ASP A 54 -12.07 -0.12 1.97
C ASP A 54 -11.25 0.23 3.21
N ILE A 55 -11.71 1.21 3.99
CA ILE A 55 -11.01 1.61 5.19
C ILE A 55 -10.94 0.45 6.19
N HIS A 56 -12.05 -0.25 6.32
CA HIS A 56 -12.11 -1.40 7.23
C HIS A 56 -11.10 -2.47 6.79
N TYR A 57 -11.05 -2.73 5.49
CA TYR A 57 -10.08 -3.70 4.95
C TYR A 57 -8.64 -3.25 5.22
N MET A 58 -8.36 -1.97 5.01
CA MET A 58 -7.00 -1.44 5.20
C MET A 58 -6.54 -1.52 6.65
N GLN A 59 -7.46 -1.52 7.59
CA GLN A 59 -7.10 -1.67 9.00
C GLN A 59 -6.67 -3.09 9.35
N ARG A 60 -6.99 -4.04 8.49
CA ARG A 60 -6.63 -5.43 8.72
C ARG A 60 -5.19 -5.66 8.30
N LYS A 61 -4.60 -6.71 8.87
CA LYS A 61 -3.22 -7.02 8.56
C LYS A 61 -3.00 -7.23 7.06
N ALA A 62 -3.94 -7.90 6.40
CA ALA A 62 -3.84 -8.16 4.97
C ALA A 62 -3.95 -6.89 4.14
N GLY A 63 -4.62 -5.87 4.66
CA GLY A 63 -4.82 -4.61 3.95
C GLY A 63 -3.82 -3.53 4.31
N GLY A 64 -2.83 -3.85 5.15
CA GLY A 64 -1.81 -2.88 5.49
C GLY A 64 -1.76 -2.49 6.95
N ALA A 65 -2.74 -2.91 7.74
CA ALA A 65 -2.80 -2.62 9.18
C ALA A 65 -2.59 -1.13 9.46
N ILE A 66 -3.31 -0.27 8.73
CA ILE A 66 -3.12 1.18 8.87
C ILE A 66 -3.43 1.63 10.31
N PRO A 67 -2.63 2.57 10.84
CA PRO A 67 -2.87 3.09 12.19
C PRO A 67 -3.92 4.20 12.15
N LEU A 68 -5.17 3.80 11.99
CA LEU A 68 -6.27 4.75 11.84
C LEU A 68 -6.73 5.28 13.18
N GLU A 69 -6.91 6.60 13.25
CA GLU A 69 -7.62 7.19 14.38
C GLU A 69 -8.77 8.01 13.83
N THR A 70 -9.82 8.10 14.62
CA THR A 70 -10.99 8.89 14.27
C THR A 70 -11.21 9.93 15.36
N LYS A 71 -11.66 11.10 14.94
CA LYS A 71 -11.95 12.19 15.86
C LYS A 71 -13.31 12.79 15.53
N ARG A 72 -14.03 13.16 16.56
CA ARG A 72 -15.37 13.71 16.39
C ARG A 72 -15.33 15.23 16.43
N VAL A 73 -16.08 15.84 15.51
CA VAL A 73 -16.31 17.27 15.49
C VAL A 73 -17.80 17.46 15.34
N GLY A 74 -18.48 17.82 16.43
CA GLY A 74 -19.94 17.88 16.42
C GLY A 74 -20.53 16.52 16.16
N HIS A 75 -21.31 16.40 15.11
CA HIS A 75 -21.94 15.14 14.73
C HIS A 75 -21.13 14.37 13.69
N LYS A 76 -20.01 14.93 13.25
CA LYS A 76 -19.22 14.32 12.21
C LYS A 76 -17.93 13.74 12.77
N VAL A 77 -17.41 12.75 12.07
CA VAL A 77 -16.16 12.08 12.44
C VAL A 77 -15.20 12.21 11.26
N TYR A 78 -13.98 12.67 11.55
CA TYR A 78 -12.96 12.68 10.53
C TYR A 78 -11.93 11.60 10.82
N TYR A 79 -11.20 11.22 9.78
CA TYR A 79 -10.30 10.08 9.78
C TYR A 79 -8.90 10.53 9.46
N ARG A 80 -7.91 9.94 10.12
CA ARG A 80 -6.51 10.18 9.79
C ARG A 80 -5.66 9.07 10.38
N TYR A 81 -4.43 8.95 9.92
CA TYR A 81 -3.49 8.06 10.57
C TYR A 81 -3.08 8.65 11.90
N SER A 82 -2.88 7.80 12.89
CA SER A 82 -2.37 8.26 14.18
C SER A 82 -0.89 8.66 14.07
N ASP A 83 -0.21 8.16 13.07
CA ASP A 83 1.20 8.47 12.79
C ASP A 83 1.30 9.08 11.40
N PRO A 84 1.56 10.39 11.29
CA PRO A 84 1.59 11.05 9.99
C PRO A 84 2.73 10.61 9.10
N SER A 85 3.73 9.91 9.64
CA SER A 85 4.81 9.39 8.82
C SER A 85 4.47 8.06 8.16
N PHE A 86 3.38 7.45 8.57
CA PHE A 86 2.96 6.16 8.01
C PHE A 86 2.45 6.32 6.57
N SER A 87 2.73 5.33 5.75
CA SER A 87 2.15 5.23 4.41
C SER A 87 2.13 3.77 4.00
N ILE A 88 1.08 3.38 3.28
CA ILE A 88 1.01 2.01 2.76
C ILE A 88 2.12 1.74 1.75
N LYS A 89 2.71 2.79 1.20
CA LYS A 89 3.84 2.64 0.27
C LYS A 89 5.09 2.09 0.95
N ASN A 90 5.16 2.24 2.25
CA ASN A 90 6.33 1.83 3.03
C ASN A 90 6.09 0.57 3.82
N LEU A 91 5.01 -0.15 3.52
CA LEU A 91 4.70 -1.37 4.24
C LEU A 91 5.68 -2.48 3.89
N PRO A 92 6.03 -3.30 4.87
CA PRO A 92 6.80 -4.50 4.56
C PRO A 92 5.92 -5.47 3.78
N MET A 93 6.56 -6.31 3.01
CA MET A 93 5.86 -7.34 2.28
C MET A 93 5.28 -8.37 3.23
N SER A 94 4.21 -9.04 2.79
CA SER A 94 3.75 -10.22 3.51
C SER A 94 4.80 -11.32 3.35
N GLN A 95 4.73 -12.30 4.24
CA GLN A 95 5.63 -13.45 4.17
C GLN A 95 5.57 -14.13 2.81
N GLN A 96 4.38 -14.31 2.30
CA GLN A 96 4.19 -14.98 1.02
C GLN A 96 4.78 -14.17 -0.13
N GLU A 97 4.57 -12.86 -0.13
CA GLU A 97 5.13 -12.02 -1.18
C GLU A 97 6.66 -12.00 -1.13
N ALA A 98 7.21 -11.98 0.06
CA ALA A 98 8.66 -12.00 0.22
C ALA A 98 9.25 -13.29 -0.32
N GLU A 99 8.59 -14.42 -0.06
CA GLU A 99 9.06 -15.70 -0.57
C GLU A 99 9.00 -15.76 -2.09
N MET A 100 7.92 -15.26 -2.67
CA MET A 100 7.79 -15.24 -4.12
C MET A 100 8.85 -14.37 -4.77
N LEU A 101 9.11 -13.22 -4.19
CA LEU A 101 10.15 -12.33 -4.71
C LEU A 101 11.53 -12.95 -4.58
N SER A 102 11.79 -13.56 -3.44
CA SER A 102 13.08 -14.22 -3.20
C SER A 102 13.32 -15.34 -4.21
N ASP A 103 12.31 -16.15 -4.48
CA ASP A 103 12.41 -17.21 -5.47
C ASP A 103 12.69 -16.67 -6.85
N THR A 104 12.04 -15.59 -7.23
CA THR A 104 12.22 -14.94 -8.52
C THR A 104 13.65 -14.41 -8.65
N ILE A 105 14.14 -13.75 -7.61
CA ILE A 105 15.50 -13.22 -7.60
C ILE A 105 16.51 -14.34 -7.72
N ASN A 106 16.30 -15.43 -6.98
CA ASN A 106 17.21 -16.58 -7.04
C ASN A 106 17.21 -17.21 -8.42
N MET A 107 16.05 -17.29 -9.05
CA MET A 107 15.98 -17.80 -10.42
C MET A 107 16.77 -16.92 -11.37
N LEU A 108 16.61 -15.61 -11.28
CA LEU A 108 17.33 -14.69 -12.14
C LEU A 108 18.83 -14.77 -11.93
N SER A 109 19.28 -14.98 -10.71
CA SER A 109 20.68 -15.02 -10.40
C SER A 109 21.40 -16.25 -10.98
N ARG A 110 20.63 -17.23 -11.47
CA ARG A 110 21.21 -18.42 -12.10
C ARG A 110 21.53 -18.21 -13.57
N PHE A 111 21.06 -17.14 -14.17
CA PHE A 111 21.31 -16.87 -15.58
C PHE A 111 22.68 -16.21 -15.74
N LYS A 112 23.72 -17.01 -15.86
CA LYS A 112 25.07 -16.49 -15.93
C LYS A 112 25.52 -16.13 -17.34
N GLY A 113 24.75 -16.55 -18.33
CA GLY A 113 25.11 -16.27 -19.71
C GLY A 113 24.48 -15.01 -20.27
N LEU A 114 23.73 -14.27 -19.44
CA LEU A 114 23.07 -13.06 -19.90
C LEU A 114 24.07 -11.92 -20.10
N PRO A 115 23.84 -11.08 -21.11
CA PRO A 115 24.61 -9.85 -21.23
C PRO A 115 24.43 -8.99 -20.00
N ASN A 116 25.43 -8.24 -19.61
CA ASN A 116 25.39 -7.36 -18.45
C ASN A 116 25.13 -8.12 -17.16
N HIS A 117 25.74 -9.26 -17.06
CA HIS A 117 25.58 -10.14 -15.90
C HIS A 117 25.92 -9.42 -14.59
N GLU A 118 26.95 -8.58 -14.61
CA GLU A 118 27.35 -7.84 -13.42
C GLU A 118 26.28 -6.85 -13.00
N TRP A 119 25.67 -6.18 -13.97
CA TRP A 119 24.57 -5.28 -13.70
C TRP A 119 23.42 -6.01 -13.02
N LEU A 120 23.10 -7.20 -13.53
CA LEU A 120 22.01 -8.00 -12.97
C LEU A 120 22.31 -8.36 -11.53
N HIS A 121 23.54 -8.77 -11.24
CA HIS A 121 23.93 -9.12 -9.87
C HIS A 121 23.82 -7.91 -8.93
N ALA A 122 24.27 -6.75 -9.39
CA ALA A 122 24.18 -5.54 -8.58
C ALA A 122 22.74 -5.19 -8.27
N THR A 123 21.87 -5.31 -9.27
CA THR A 123 20.46 -5.02 -9.09
C THR A 123 19.81 -5.98 -8.10
N ILE A 124 20.13 -7.26 -8.21
CA ILE A 124 19.59 -8.28 -7.29
C ILE A 124 20.05 -8.00 -5.87
N ALA A 125 21.34 -7.67 -5.70
CA ALA A 125 21.87 -7.37 -4.37
C ALA A 125 21.17 -6.18 -3.75
N GLN A 126 20.90 -5.15 -4.55
CA GLN A 126 20.20 -3.98 -4.08
C GLN A 126 18.77 -4.31 -3.66
N MET A 127 18.09 -5.13 -4.46
CA MET A 127 16.73 -5.54 -4.14
C MET A 127 16.67 -6.34 -2.84
N LYS A 128 17.62 -7.25 -2.66
CA LYS A 128 17.66 -8.04 -1.43
C LYS A 128 17.87 -7.15 -0.21
N SER A 129 18.75 -6.17 -0.33
CA SER A 129 19.01 -5.24 0.75
C SER A 129 17.78 -4.39 1.05
N THR A 130 17.14 -3.87 -0.01
CA THR A 130 15.97 -3.01 0.14
C THR A 130 14.82 -3.74 0.84
N PHE A 131 14.61 -5.00 0.49
CA PHE A 131 13.50 -5.78 1.04
C PHE A 131 13.91 -6.70 2.18
N ASN A 132 15.18 -6.63 2.59
CA ASN A 132 15.66 -7.39 3.74
C ASN A 132 15.50 -8.90 3.53
N LEU A 133 15.84 -9.38 2.36
CA LEU A 133 15.64 -10.77 1.98
C LEU A 133 16.88 -11.63 2.09
N ASP A 134 18.00 -11.05 2.49
CA ASP A 134 19.19 -11.81 2.61
C ASP A 134 19.16 -12.68 3.80
N ASN A 135 19.07 -12.92 4.34
CA ASN A 135 19.27 -13.65 5.44
C ASN A 135 18.56 -14.00 6.28
N GLY A 136 18.47 -14.05 5.70
CA GLY A 136 17.76 -14.32 6.24
C GLY A 136 17.85 -14.63 7.13
N GLN A 137 18.11 -14.63 6.80
CA GLN A 137 18.29 -14.87 7.53
C GLN A 137 18.45 -14.38 8.57
N GLN A 138 18.49 -14.00 8.79
CA GLN A 138 18.57 -13.52 9.73
C GLN A 138 17.92 -13.59 10.60
N SER A 139 17.74 -13.99 10.47
CA SER A 139 17.15 -13.98 11.24
C SER A 139 17.21 -14.19 12.28
N TYR A 140 17.48 -14.30 12.55
CA TYR A 140 17.55 -14.41 13.50
C TYR A 140 17.27 -14.61 14.15
#